data_2c829164f27bca549f28b912ae821bd9
#
_entry.id   2c829164f27bca549f28b912ae821bd9
#
_cell.length_a   1.000
_cell.length_b   1.000
_cell.length_c   1.000
_cell.angle_alpha   90.00
_cell.angle_beta   90.00
_cell.angle_gamma   90.00
#
_symmetry.space_group_name_H-M   'P 1'
#
loop_
_entity.id
_entity.type
_entity.pdbx_description
1 polymer ?
#
loop_
_entity_poly.entity_id
_entity_poly.type
_entity_poly.pdbx_seq_one_letter_code
_entity_poly.pdbx_strand_id
1 'polypeptide(L)'
;VVDGRTRLVPGDSVMVAPMLGDEDSVGAIVVSGPRGDAFDALDLGVLEVVAAHTAVACRNVRLYASMREAAEIAEAMLELGAALAAQVSVGAVAGMLARAVDRLVECAGLSVWLRADDRMELAAHVGYTPREVGRLDAGSLAADEPPFAGNLDARHVLVLDAADSEALSASAGLPRHGTSYALVPIGERAGNRAAIVVQRGRRRGPPSSRDERMLLGIADQALLALDNRSLVDELEESFLATMRSLANALETKDEYTGDHAQALVGMAEEVARRLELGDIALRDVGVAAALHDVGKIGIPATILDKPGPLTDDEWVVMRRHPELGARIMEPVPALAGARSIVLACHEHWDGSGYPRGLAGDDIPLGARIILACDAFHAMTTDRVYRQAMPVTAAITELRDFAGRHFEPRVVDVLVEIVGNGHPG
;
A
#
# COMPACT_ATOMS: atom_id res chain seq x y z
N VAL A 1 -25.81 -34.78 37.08
CA VAL A 1 -26.10 -35.69 35.96
C VAL A 1 -24.74 -36.20 35.43
N VAL A 2 -24.11 -37.11 36.14
CA VAL A 2 -22.72 -37.54 35.84
C VAL A 2 -22.65 -38.69 34.81
N ASP A 3 -23.77 -39.40 34.61
CA ASP A 3 -23.83 -40.59 33.76
C ASP A 3 -24.84 -40.58 32.63
N GLY A 4 -25.36 -39.37 32.28
CA GLY A 4 -26.28 -39.19 31.16
C GLY A 4 -27.62 -39.87 31.27
N ARG A 5 -28.07 -40.29 32.45
CA ARG A 5 -29.34 -40.97 32.69
C ARG A 5 -30.32 -40.10 33.45
N THR A 6 -31.58 -40.21 33.10
CA THR A 6 -32.68 -39.64 33.89
C THR A 6 -32.80 -40.38 35.20
N ARG A 7 -32.96 -39.66 36.30
CA ARG A 7 -33.02 -40.21 37.62
C ARG A 7 -34.07 -39.56 38.48
N LEU A 8 -34.72 -40.39 39.29
CA LEU A 8 -35.45 -39.95 40.47
C LEU A 8 -34.44 -39.83 41.64
N VAL A 9 -34.46 -38.70 42.33
CA VAL A 9 -33.59 -38.53 43.53
C VAL A 9 -34.27 -39.17 44.71
N PRO A 10 -33.69 -40.24 45.34
CA PRO A 10 -34.30 -40.94 46.43
C PRO A 10 -34.49 -40.03 47.65
N GLY A 11 -35.74 -40.01 48.16
CA GLY A 11 -36.10 -39.24 49.37
C GLY A 11 -36.56 -37.79 49.09
N ASP A 12 -36.38 -37.29 47.89
CA ASP A 12 -36.91 -36.00 47.46
C ASP A 12 -37.87 -36.16 46.29
N SER A 13 -38.93 -35.36 46.24
CA SER A 13 -39.85 -35.30 45.09
C SER A 13 -39.17 -34.52 43.94
N VAL A 14 -38.05 -35.05 43.42
CA VAL A 14 -37.20 -34.39 42.39
C VAL A 14 -36.82 -35.37 41.29
N MET A 15 -37.09 -35.02 40.04
CA MET A 15 -36.62 -35.72 38.86
C MET A 15 -35.58 -34.87 38.12
N VAL A 16 -34.56 -35.52 37.55
CA VAL A 16 -33.56 -34.88 36.72
C VAL A 16 -33.41 -35.64 35.41
N ALA A 17 -33.59 -34.97 34.30
CA ALA A 17 -33.35 -35.51 32.97
C ALA A 17 -32.25 -34.72 32.26
N PRO A 18 -31.22 -35.36 31.75
CA PRO A 18 -30.17 -34.71 30.96
C PRO A 18 -30.74 -34.32 29.60
N MET A 19 -30.38 -33.14 29.12
CA MET A 19 -30.57 -32.70 27.74
C MET A 19 -29.33 -33.12 26.96
N LEU A 20 -29.37 -34.32 26.36
CA LEU A 20 -28.22 -34.89 25.64
C LEU A 20 -28.14 -34.36 24.21
N GLY A 21 -26.96 -33.95 23.80
CA GLY A 21 -26.54 -33.74 22.41
C GLY A 21 -25.91 -35.01 21.82
N ASP A 22 -25.41 -34.96 20.61
CA ASP A 22 -24.77 -36.11 19.96
C ASP A 22 -23.44 -36.51 20.62
N GLU A 23 -22.66 -35.53 21.09
CA GLU A 23 -21.38 -35.75 21.77
C GLU A 23 -21.34 -35.18 23.18
N ASP A 24 -22.17 -34.15 23.51
CA ASP A 24 -22.15 -33.45 24.78
C ASP A 24 -23.53 -33.22 25.40
N SER A 25 -23.57 -33.04 26.73
CA SER A 25 -24.75 -32.62 27.44
C SER A 25 -25.00 -31.11 27.29
N VAL A 26 -26.11 -30.72 26.72
CA VAL A 26 -26.54 -29.31 26.54
C VAL A 26 -26.94 -28.69 27.88
N GLY A 27 -27.43 -29.51 28.83
CA GLY A 27 -27.92 -29.10 30.13
C GLY A 27 -28.68 -30.21 30.83
N ALA A 28 -29.51 -29.85 31.80
CA ALA A 28 -30.41 -30.77 32.45
C ALA A 28 -31.73 -30.06 32.81
N ILE A 29 -32.84 -30.78 32.78
CA ILE A 29 -34.11 -30.34 33.31
C ILE A 29 -34.31 -30.95 34.69
N VAL A 30 -34.58 -30.11 35.67
CA VAL A 30 -34.88 -30.50 37.04
C VAL A 30 -36.31 -30.14 37.34
N VAL A 31 -37.08 -31.12 37.76
CA VAL A 31 -38.48 -30.94 38.18
C VAL A 31 -38.59 -31.32 39.63
N SER A 32 -39.18 -30.44 40.44
CA SER A 32 -39.44 -30.69 41.86
C SER A 32 -40.94 -30.59 42.14
N GLY A 33 -41.47 -31.57 42.85
CA GLY A 33 -42.86 -31.60 43.32
C GLY A 33 -43.03 -31.19 44.77
N PRO A 34 -44.24 -30.98 45.26
CA PRO A 34 -44.51 -30.76 46.66
C PRO A 34 -44.10 -31.99 47.51
N ARG A 35 -43.67 -31.76 48.76
CA ARG A 35 -43.29 -32.85 49.66
C ARG A 35 -44.42 -33.80 49.87
N GLY A 36 -44.28 -35.07 49.51
CA GLY A 36 -45.26 -36.14 49.70
C GLY A 36 -45.81 -36.75 48.40
N ASP A 37 -45.71 -36.09 47.24
CA ASP A 37 -46.08 -36.68 45.94
C ASP A 37 -44.82 -37.33 45.35
N ALA A 38 -44.84 -38.64 45.14
CA ALA A 38 -43.78 -39.38 44.49
C ALA A 38 -44.02 -39.40 42.97
N PHE A 39 -43.05 -38.97 42.19
CA PHE A 39 -43.06 -39.17 40.76
C PHE A 39 -42.98 -40.66 40.38
N ASP A 40 -43.68 -41.06 39.33
CA ASP A 40 -43.69 -42.44 38.87
C ASP A 40 -42.86 -42.65 37.58
N ALA A 41 -42.88 -43.86 37.04
CA ALA A 41 -42.14 -44.23 35.86
C ALA A 41 -42.68 -43.51 34.59
N LEU A 42 -43.97 -43.15 34.57
CA LEU A 42 -44.60 -42.43 33.48
C LEU A 42 -44.12 -40.97 33.48
N ASP A 43 -44.07 -40.35 34.65
CA ASP A 43 -43.52 -38.99 34.81
C ASP A 43 -42.06 -38.90 34.33
N LEU A 44 -41.27 -39.93 34.67
CA LEU A 44 -39.88 -40.04 34.20
C LEU A 44 -39.81 -40.12 32.68
N GLY A 45 -40.65 -40.94 32.04
CA GLY A 45 -40.72 -41.08 30.58
C GLY A 45 -41.15 -39.78 29.88
N VAL A 46 -42.09 -39.06 30.46
CA VAL A 46 -42.51 -37.74 29.93
C VAL A 46 -41.34 -36.73 30.03
N LEU A 47 -40.64 -36.72 31.18
CA LEU A 47 -39.51 -35.82 31.37
C LEU A 47 -38.34 -36.10 30.37
N GLU A 48 -38.08 -37.38 30.07
CA GLU A 48 -37.11 -37.80 29.07
C GLU A 48 -37.47 -37.26 27.68
N VAL A 49 -38.71 -37.40 27.25
CA VAL A 49 -39.17 -36.87 25.95
C VAL A 49 -39.06 -35.36 25.90
N VAL A 50 -39.47 -34.66 26.96
CA VAL A 50 -39.34 -33.20 27.04
C VAL A 50 -37.86 -32.77 27.01
N ALA A 51 -36.99 -33.48 27.76
CA ALA A 51 -35.56 -33.18 27.77
C ALA A 51 -34.92 -33.39 26.38
N ALA A 52 -35.28 -34.46 25.68
CA ALA A 52 -34.80 -34.71 24.32
C ALA A 52 -35.21 -33.61 23.32
N HIS A 53 -36.53 -33.25 23.33
CA HIS A 53 -37.00 -32.17 22.45
C HIS A 53 -36.38 -30.81 22.79
N THR A 54 -36.23 -30.52 24.08
CA THR A 54 -35.57 -29.28 24.55
C THR A 54 -34.11 -29.24 24.13
N ALA A 55 -33.39 -30.37 24.21
CA ALA A 55 -32.00 -30.45 23.74
C ALA A 55 -31.89 -30.13 22.25
N VAL A 56 -32.77 -30.70 21.42
CA VAL A 56 -32.81 -30.37 19.97
C VAL A 56 -33.10 -28.89 19.74
N ALA A 57 -34.10 -28.33 20.42
CA ALA A 57 -34.45 -26.92 20.30
C ALA A 57 -33.27 -26.01 20.70
N CYS A 58 -32.63 -26.27 21.84
CA CYS A 58 -31.46 -25.52 22.28
C CYS A 58 -30.29 -25.60 21.29
N ARG A 59 -30.08 -26.79 20.73
CA ARG A 59 -29.04 -26.99 19.69
C ARG A 59 -29.34 -26.18 18.44
N ASN A 60 -30.56 -26.23 17.95
CA ASN A 60 -30.99 -25.47 16.79
C ASN A 60 -30.81 -23.97 17.01
N VAL A 61 -31.20 -23.43 18.16
CA VAL A 61 -30.97 -22.01 18.50
C VAL A 61 -29.49 -21.66 18.49
N ARG A 62 -28.62 -22.50 19.07
CA ARG A 62 -27.17 -22.28 19.06
C ARG A 62 -26.60 -22.32 17.64
N LEU A 63 -27.03 -23.29 16.83
CA LEU A 63 -26.59 -23.40 15.43
C LEU A 63 -27.03 -22.18 14.62
N TYR A 64 -28.27 -21.74 14.74
CA TYR A 64 -28.74 -20.53 14.06
C TYR A 64 -27.98 -19.28 14.50
N ALA A 65 -27.69 -19.13 15.79
CA ALA A 65 -26.91 -18.01 16.30
C ALA A 65 -25.47 -18.02 15.74
N SER A 66 -24.83 -19.20 15.72
CA SER A 66 -23.48 -19.37 15.17
C SER A 66 -23.45 -19.11 13.65
N MET A 67 -24.43 -19.62 12.89
CA MET A 67 -24.52 -19.36 11.44
C MET A 67 -24.74 -17.89 11.14
N ARG A 68 -25.60 -17.22 11.92
CA ARG A 68 -25.83 -15.77 11.76
C ARG A 68 -24.57 -14.96 12.05
N GLU A 69 -23.88 -15.27 13.13
CA GLU A 69 -22.61 -14.61 13.47
C GLU A 69 -21.56 -14.81 12.37
N ALA A 70 -21.43 -16.04 11.85
CA ALA A 70 -20.51 -16.33 10.75
C ALA A 70 -20.87 -15.57 9.48
N ALA A 71 -22.16 -15.44 9.16
CA ALA A 71 -22.62 -14.67 8.01
C ALA A 71 -22.32 -13.16 8.16
N GLU A 72 -22.57 -12.59 9.35
CA GLU A 72 -22.25 -11.18 9.65
C GLU A 72 -20.74 -10.90 9.52
N ILE A 73 -19.90 -11.81 10.00
CA ILE A 73 -18.43 -11.70 9.85
C ILE A 73 -18.02 -11.77 8.37
N ALA A 74 -18.57 -12.74 7.62
CA ALA A 74 -18.25 -12.91 6.20
C ALA A 74 -18.65 -11.68 5.37
N GLU A 75 -19.82 -11.11 5.61
CA GLU A 75 -20.27 -9.88 4.93
C GLU A 75 -19.33 -8.71 5.23
N ALA A 76 -18.98 -8.50 6.51
CA ALA A 76 -18.01 -7.44 6.89
C ALA A 76 -16.63 -7.64 6.24
N MET A 77 -16.17 -8.90 6.09
CA MET A 77 -14.90 -9.20 5.44
C MET A 77 -14.94 -8.93 3.92
N LEU A 78 -16.06 -9.24 3.25
CA LEU A 78 -16.23 -8.94 1.83
C LEU A 78 -16.23 -7.43 1.56
N GLU A 79 -16.94 -6.65 2.36
CA GLU A 79 -16.95 -5.18 2.27
C GLU A 79 -15.56 -4.60 2.52
N LEU A 80 -14.88 -5.08 3.56
CA LEU A 80 -13.53 -4.65 3.88
C LEU A 80 -12.55 -5.00 2.75
N GLY A 81 -12.59 -6.23 2.24
CA GLY A 81 -11.72 -6.68 1.14
C GLY A 81 -11.87 -5.81 -0.10
N ALA A 82 -13.10 -5.50 -0.51
CA ALA A 82 -13.36 -4.60 -1.62
C ALA A 82 -12.82 -3.17 -1.37
N ALA A 83 -13.01 -2.66 -0.15
CA ALA A 83 -12.53 -1.34 0.21
C ALA A 83 -11.00 -1.26 0.29
N LEU A 84 -10.32 -2.30 0.79
CA LEU A 84 -8.85 -2.38 0.83
C LEU A 84 -8.25 -2.50 -0.57
N ALA A 85 -8.85 -3.32 -1.44
CA ALA A 85 -8.39 -3.50 -2.82
C ALA A 85 -8.44 -2.21 -3.66
N ALA A 86 -9.32 -1.26 -3.30
CA ALA A 86 -9.42 0.03 -3.96
C ALA A 86 -8.34 1.04 -3.53
N GLN A 87 -7.51 0.73 -2.55
CA GLN A 87 -6.48 1.66 -2.05
C GLN A 87 -5.28 1.72 -3.00
N VAL A 88 -4.76 2.93 -3.17
CA VAL A 88 -3.67 3.21 -4.11
C VAL A 88 -2.27 3.16 -3.49
N SER A 89 -2.17 3.01 -2.17
CA SER A 89 -0.88 2.92 -1.47
C SER A 89 -0.96 2.04 -0.23
N VAL A 90 0.19 1.49 0.18
CA VAL A 90 0.33 0.69 1.40
C VAL A 90 -0.10 1.46 2.65
N GLY A 91 0.23 2.76 2.75
CA GLY A 91 -0.20 3.62 3.85
C GLY A 91 -1.73 3.82 3.90
N ALA A 92 -2.39 3.93 2.71
CA ALA A 92 -3.85 4.02 2.64
C ALA A 92 -4.52 2.71 3.07
N VAL A 93 -3.95 1.56 2.72
CA VAL A 93 -4.39 0.24 3.20
C VAL A 93 -4.29 0.17 4.73
N ALA A 94 -3.14 0.54 5.30
CA ALA A 94 -2.93 0.55 6.76
C ALA A 94 -3.91 1.49 7.48
N GLY A 95 -4.15 2.68 6.95
CA GLY A 95 -5.12 3.63 7.51
C GLY A 95 -6.56 3.12 7.46
N MET A 96 -6.95 2.47 6.37
CA MET A 96 -8.28 1.86 6.27
C MET A 96 -8.42 0.68 7.22
N LEU A 97 -7.39 -0.17 7.32
CA LEU A 97 -7.33 -1.28 8.24
C LEU A 97 -7.52 -0.83 9.69
N ALA A 98 -6.81 0.22 10.10
CA ALA A 98 -6.95 0.79 11.44
C ALA A 98 -8.40 1.22 11.74
N ARG A 99 -9.04 1.91 10.81
CA ARG A 99 -10.46 2.32 10.96
C ARG A 99 -11.43 1.14 10.95
N ALA A 100 -11.14 0.08 10.21
CA ALA A 100 -11.98 -1.11 10.19
C ALA A 100 -11.92 -1.87 11.51
N VAL A 101 -10.74 -2.06 12.07
CA VAL A 101 -10.57 -2.69 13.40
C VAL A 101 -11.27 -1.87 14.48
N ASP A 102 -11.12 -0.54 14.49
CA ASP A 102 -11.77 0.34 15.47
C ASP A 102 -13.31 0.26 15.45
N ARG A 103 -13.88 0.06 14.26
CA ARG A 103 -15.34 -0.10 14.10
C ARG A 103 -15.87 -1.48 14.48
N LEU A 104 -15.10 -2.53 14.21
CA LEU A 104 -15.54 -3.91 14.30
C LEU A 104 -15.14 -4.57 15.62
N VAL A 105 -14.08 -4.09 16.26
CA VAL A 105 -13.53 -4.62 17.49
C VAL A 105 -13.41 -3.51 18.52
N GLU A 106 -14.02 -3.70 19.69
CA GLU A 106 -13.90 -2.72 20.76
C GLU A 106 -12.48 -2.65 21.31
N CYS A 107 -11.80 -1.53 21.07
CA CYS A 107 -10.45 -1.26 21.54
C CYS A 107 -10.35 0.14 22.17
N ALA A 108 -9.32 0.35 23.00
CA ALA A 108 -9.00 1.66 23.58
C ALA A 108 -8.06 2.44 22.67
N GLY A 109 -7.31 1.72 21.85
CA GLY A 109 -6.42 2.22 20.83
C GLY A 109 -5.88 1.07 20.00
N LEU A 110 -5.40 1.36 18.82
CA LEU A 110 -4.74 0.38 17.96
C LEU A 110 -3.69 1.04 17.09
N SER A 111 -2.70 0.27 16.70
CA SER A 111 -1.65 0.67 15.78
C SER A 111 -1.39 -0.43 14.75
N VAL A 112 -1.11 -0.02 13.52
CA VAL A 112 -0.73 -0.92 12.41
C VAL A 112 0.73 -0.67 12.11
N TRP A 113 1.50 -1.74 12.13
CA TRP A 113 2.93 -1.73 11.93
C TRP A 113 3.28 -2.50 10.68
N LEU A 114 4.16 -1.94 9.86
CA LEU A 114 4.69 -2.57 8.65
C LEU A 114 6.17 -2.83 8.84
N ARG A 115 6.65 -3.95 8.34
CA ARG A 115 8.07 -4.25 8.34
C ARG A 115 8.77 -3.49 7.22
N ALA A 116 9.79 -2.74 7.60
CA ALA A 116 10.75 -2.12 6.70
C ALA A 116 12.14 -2.64 7.10
N ASP A 117 12.72 -3.48 6.27
CA ASP A 117 13.99 -4.20 6.54
C ASP A 117 13.95 -4.94 7.89
N ASP A 118 14.79 -4.53 8.85
CA ASP A 118 14.91 -5.11 10.20
C ASP A 118 13.99 -4.45 11.23
N ARG A 119 13.13 -3.51 10.81
CA ARG A 119 12.35 -2.68 11.72
C ARG A 119 10.87 -2.75 11.42
N MET A 120 10.09 -2.50 12.47
CA MET A 120 8.65 -2.28 12.37
C MET A 120 8.37 -0.77 12.43
N GLU A 121 7.77 -0.24 11.40
CA GLU A 121 7.39 1.17 11.27
C GLU A 121 5.90 1.36 11.47
N LEU A 122 5.53 2.43 12.19
CA LEU A 122 4.12 2.78 12.40
C LEU A 122 3.52 3.30 11.08
N ALA A 123 2.55 2.57 10.54
CA ALA A 123 1.87 2.95 9.30
C ALA A 123 0.52 3.65 9.54
N ALA A 124 -0.19 3.27 10.61
CA ALA A 124 -1.47 3.88 10.97
C ALA A 124 -1.80 3.64 12.44
N HIS A 125 -2.66 4.49 12.98
CA HIS A 125 -3.13 4.37 14.36
C HIS A 125 -4.53 4.97 14.54
N VAL A 126 -5.25 4.52 15.59
CA VAL A 126 -6.53 5.08 16.05
C VAL A 126 -6.57 5.04 17.58
N GLY A 127 -7.23 5.99 18.21
CA GLY A 127 -7.46 6.01 19.65
C GLY A 127 -6.32 6.58 20.51
N TYR A 128 -5.22 7.03 19.89
CA TYR A 128 -4.10 7.67 20.61
C TYR A 128 -4.17 9.19 20.59
N THR A 129 -3.71 9.81 21.67
CA THR A 129 -3.55 11.27 21.75
C THR A 129 -2.35 11.74 20.91
N PRO A 130 -2.28 13.02 20.47
CA PRO A 130 -1.13 13.54 19.72
C PRO A 130 0.22 13.34 20.43
N ARG A 131 0.23 13.36 21.78
CA ARG A 131 1.45 13.12 22.57
C ARG A 131 1.88 11.65 22.55
N GLU A 132 0.93 10.72 22.50
CA GLU A 132 1.20 9.29 22.38
C GLU A 132 1.67 8.97 20.97
N VAL A 133 1.05 9.56 19.95
CA VAL A 133 1.48 9.42 18.54
C VAL A 133 2.93 9.87 18.37
N GLY A 134 3.30 11.05 18.89
CA GLY A 134 4.69 11.51 18.79
C GLY A 134 5.71 10.60 19.49
N ARG A 135 5.29 9.76 20.46
CA ARG A 135 6.14 8.72 21.05
C ARG A 135 6.18 7.46 20.21
N LEU A 136 5.06 7.06 19.62
CA LEU A 136 4.97 5.93 18.69
C LEU A 136 5.84 6.17 17.47
N ASP A 137 5.78 7.35 16.87
CA ASP A 137 6.60 7.74 15.70
C ASP A 137 8.10 7.79 16.02
N ALA A 138 8.45 8.18 17.26
CA ALA A 138 9.84 8.19 17.73
C ALA A 138 10.32 6.81 18.18
N GLY A 139 9.40 5.87 18.41
CA GLY A 139 9.67 4.50 18.82
C GLY A 139 10.15 3.68 17.64
N SER A 140 11.27 3.01 17.81
CA SER A 140 11.82 2.10 16.83
C SER A 140 11.74 0.68 17.35
N LEU A 141 10.92 -0.12 16.70
CA LEU A 141 10.76 -1.54 17.05
C LEU A 141 11.61 -2.39 16.10
N ALA A 142 12.51 -3.19 16.66
CA ALA A 142 13.20 -4.21 15.87
C ALA A 142 12.22 -5.35 15.56
N ALA A 143 12.21 -5.83 14.32
CA ALA A 143 11.30 -6.89 13.90
C ALA A 143 11.68 -8.26 14.48
N ASP A 144 12.94 -8.44 14.87
CA ASP A 144 13.53 -9.65 15.47
C ASP A 144 13.57 -9.61 17.01
N GLU A 145 13.04 -8.56 17.64
CA GLU A 145 12.91 -8.46 19.10
C GLU A 145 11.46 -8.64 19.56
N PRO A 146 11.23 -9.10 20.83
CA PRO A 146 9.89 -9.16 21.40
C PRO A 146 9.17 -7.81 21.37
N PRO A 147 7.85 -7.79 21.12
CA PRO A 147 6.97 -8.95 20.97
C PRO A 147 6.83 -9.47 19.54
N PHE A 148 7.56 -8.95 18.57
CA PHE A 148 7.41 -9.34 17.15
C PHE A 148 8.22 -10.61 16.83
N ALA A 149 9.39 -10.80 17.45
CA ALA A 149 10.26 -11.94 17.20
C ALA A 149 9.54 -13.29 17.35
N GLY A 150 9.51 -14.07 16.28
CA GLY A 150 8.86 -15.38 16.25
C GLY A 150 7.32 -15.36 16.27
N ASN A 151 6.71 -14.18 16.42
CA ASN A 151 5.26 -14.02 16.53
C ASN A 151 4.60 -13.54 15.24
N LEU A 152 5.36 -12.96 14.32
CA LEU A 152 4.81 -12.48 13.05
C LEU A 152 4.33 -13.59 12.11
N ASP A 153 4.80 -14.82 12.31
CA ASP A 153 4.39 -16.01 11.55
C ASP A 153 3.20 -16.75 12.20
N ALA A 154 2.76 -16.31 13.36
CA ALA A 154 1.64 -16.93 14.07
C ALA A 154 0.33 -16.71 13.31
N ARG A 155 -0.51 -17.75 13.25
CA ARG A 155 -1.84 -17.71 12.65
C ARG A 155 -2.95 -17.61 13.70
N HIS A 156 -2.68 -16.94 14.79
CA HIS A 156 -3.63 -16.70 15.88
C HIS A 156 -3.35 -15.35 16.54
N VAL A 157 -4.33 -14.82 17.22
CA VAL A 157 -4.19 -13.59 18.00
C VAL A 157 -3.38 -13.92 19.26
N LEU A 158 -2.29 -13.19 19.46
CA LEU A 158 -1.43 -13.33 20.62
C LEU A 158 -1.83 -12.32 21.69
N VAL A 159 -2.29 -12.80 22.83
CA VAL A 159 -2.51 -11.94 23.99
C VAL A 159 -1.18 -11.80 24.70
N LEU A 160 -0.62 -10.60 24.70
CA LEU A 160 0.69 -10.34 25.31
C LEU A 160 0.61 -10.46 26.84
N ASP A 161 1.54 -11.14 27.41
CA ASP A 161 1.70 -11.19 28.87
C ASP A 161 2.20 -9.85 29.44
N ALA A 162 2.39 -9.77 30.74
CA ALA A 162 2.81 -8.54 31.40
C ALA A 162 4.22 -8.09 30.98
N ALA A 163 5.13 -9.03 30.73
CA ALA A 163 6.51 -8.73 30.34
C ALA A 163 6.58 -8.24 28.88
N ASP A 164 5.90 -8.92 27.96
CA ASP A 164 5.81 -8.53 26.55
C ASP A 164 5.06 -7.21 26.40
N SER A 165 4.00 -6.98 27.19
CA SER A 165 3.26 -5.72 27.22
C SER A 165 4.12 -4.56 27.71
N GLU A 166 5.00 -4.80 28.70
CA GLU A 166 5.94 -3.80 29.21
C GLU A 166 7.05 -3.52 28.18
N ALA A 167 7.59 -4.54 27.54
CA ALA A 167 8.59 -4.41 26.49
C ALA A 167 8.04 -3.60 25.32
N LEU A 168 6.84 -3.91 24.83
CA LEU A 168 6.15 -3.17 23.77
C LEU A 168 5.90 -1.71 24.18
N SER A 169 5.43 -1.47 25.40
CA SER A 169 5.21 -0.13 25.92
C SER A 169 6.48 0.70 26.02
N ALA A 170 7.60 0.06 26.40
CA ALA A 170 8.89 0.71 26.51
C ALA A 170 9.48 1.07 25.15
N SER A 171 9.44 0.15 24.20
CA SER A 171 10.04 0.29 22.88
C SER A 171 9.18 1.13 21.92
N ALA A 172 7.85 0.94 21.94
CA ALA A 172 6.92 1.64 21.07
C ALA A 172 6.32 2.93 21.68
N GLY A 173 6.66 3.27 22.93
CA GLY A 173 6.09 4.44 23.61
C GLY A 173 4.60 4.32 23.94
N LEU A 174 4.03 3.12 23.90
CA LEU A 174 2.62 2.87 24.20
C LEU A 174 2.26 3.11 25.68
N PRO A 175 1.01 3.43 26.03
CA PRO A 175 0.58 3.67 27.41
C PRO A 175 0.82 2.49 28.34
N ARG A 176 1.48 2.70 29.48
CA ARG A 176 1.93 1.63 30.41
C ARG A 176 0.88 1.15 31.41
N HIS A 177 -0.21 1.88 31.66
CA HIS A 177 -1.06 1.62 32.82
C HIS A 177 -2.38 0.94 32.49
N GLY A 178 -2.51 -0.29 32.99
CA GLY A 178 -3.78 -1.01 33.09
C GLY A 178 -4.38 -1.46 31.76
N THR A 179 -3.53 -1.67 30.80
CA THR A 179 -3.91 -2.11 29.46
C THR A 179 -3.34 -3.49 29.19
N SER A 180 -4.11 -4.33 28.52
CA SER A 180 -3.64 -5.55 27.89
C SER A 180 -3.50 -5.28 26.40
N TYR A 181 -2.52 -5.90 25.77
CA TYR A 181 -2.30 -5.80 24.33
C TYR A 181 -2.55 -7.16 23.69
N ALA A 182 -3.10 -7.11 22.50
CA ALA A 182 -3.16 -8.26 21.60
C ALA A 182 -2.40 -7.93 20.32
N LEU A 183 -1.51 -8.81 19.91
CA LEU A 183 -0.79 -8.76 18.65
C LEU A 183 -1.53 -9.65 17.65
N VAL A 184 -1.88 -9.08 16.52
CA VAL A 184 -2.49 -9.79 15.40
C VAL A 184 -1.50 -9.76 14.25
N PRO A 185 -0.78 -10.87 13.99
CA PRO A 185 0.14 -10.93 12.88
C PRO A 185 -0.61 -10.87 11.56
N ILE A 186 -0.11 -10.08 10.63
CA ILE A 186 -0.46 -10.14 9.22
C ILE A 186 0.70 -10.89 8.57
N GLY A 187 0.50 -12.15 8.23
CA GLY A 187 1.53 -13.10 7.87
C GLY A 187 2.46 -12.66 6.74
N GLU A 188 3.42 -13.51 6.37
CA GLU A 188 4.34 -13.24 5.27
C GLU A 188 3.81 -13.82 3.98
N ARG A 189 3.70 -12.98 2.96
CA ARG A 189 3.57 -13.36 1.57
C ARG A 189 4.31 -12.30 0.75
N ALA A 190 5.07 -12.68 -0.26
CA ALA A 190 5.86 -11.74 -1.06
C ALA A 190 6.77 -10.78 -0.25
N GLY A 191 7.29 -11.23 0.92
CA GLY A 191 8.17 -10.41 1.77
C GLY A 191 7.48 -9.38 2.68
N ASN A 192 6.18 -9.17 2.54
CA ASN A 192 5.43 -8.24 3.39
C ASN A 192 5.09 -8.88 4.72
N ARG A 193 5.57 -8.28 5.81
CA ARG A 193 5.18 -8.61 7.19
C ARG A 193 4.59 -7.38 7.84
N ALA A 194 3.44 -7.57 8.48
CA ALA A 194 2.78 -6.51 9.21
C ALA A 194 2.17 -7.04 10.50
N ALA A 195 1.79 -6.17 11.39
CA ALA A 195 1.08 -6.53 12.61
C ALA A 195 0.09 -5.43 13.00
N ILE A 196 -1.02 -5.85 13.60
CA ILE A 196 -1.94 -4.95 14.29
C ILE A 196 -1.72 -5.15 15.79
N VAL A 197 -1.46 -4.07 16.50
CA VAL A 197 -1.42 -4.07 17.96
C VAL A 197 -2.70 -3.44 18.48
N VAL A 198 -3.53 -4.23 19.13
CA VAL A 198 -4.80 -3.81 19.71
C VAL A 198 -4.63 -3.58 21.21
N GLN A 199 -4.93 -2.39 21.67
CA GLN A 199 -4.91 -2.01 23.08
C GLN A 199 -6.30 -2.15 23.69
N ARG A 200 -6.43 -2.86 24.79
CA ARG A 200 -7.69 -2.99 25.55
C ARG A 200 -7.60 -2.35 26.93
N GLY A 201 -8.66 -1.66 27.31
CA GLY A 201 -8.72 -1.01 28.62
C GLY A 201 -8.88 -2.00 29.77
N ARG A 202 -8.49 -1.61 30.99
CA ARG A 202 -8.46 -2.40 32.24
C ARG A 202 -9.72 -3.20 32.60
N ARG A 203 -10.89 -2.74 32.17
CA ARG A 203 -12.17 -3.37 32.50
C ARG A 203 -12.59 -4.45 31.52
N ARG A 204 -11.84 -4.64 30.46
CA ARG A 204 -12.11 -5.61 29.41
C ARG A 204 -11.02 -6.65 29.41
N GLY A 205 -11.41 -7.90 29.61
CA GLY A 205 -10.50 -9.05 29.51
C GLY A 205 -9.86 -9.21 28.12
N PRO A 206 -9.18 -10.33 27.87
CA PRO A 206 -8.62 -10.66 26.56
C PRO A 206 -9.71 -10.63 25.47
N PRO A 207 -9.32 -10.59 24.17
CA PRO A 207 -10.26 -10.70 23.05
C PRO A 207 -11.19 -11.91 23.24
N SER A 208 -12.47 -11.73 22.93
CA SER A 208 -13.42 -12.86 22.89
C SER A 208 -13.14 -13.70 21.65
N SER A 209 -13.63 -14.94 21.60
CA SER A 209 -13.51 -15.79 20.41
C SER A 209 -14.13 -15.16 19.16
N ARG A 210 -15.11 -14.27 19.31
CA ARG A 210 -15.65 -13.46 18.21
C ARG A 210 -14.63 -12.40 17.76
N ASP A 211 -14.06 -11.66 18.71
CA ASP A 211 -13.04 -10.65 18.41
C ASP A 211 -11.84 -11.29 17.69
N GLU A 212 -11.39 -12.47 18.16
CA GLU A 212 -10.27 -13.20 17.53
C GLU A 212 -10.59 -13.60 16.09
N ARG A 213 -11.78 -14.17 15.82
CA ARG A 213 -12.18 -14.50 14.44
C ARG A 213 -12.27 -13.27 13.56
N MET A 214 -12.77 -12.16 14.08
CA MET A 214 -12.87 -10.90 13.35
C MET A 214 -11.47 -10.35 13.04
N LEU A 215 -10.59 -10.30 14.02
CA LEU A 215 -9.21 -9.81 13.87
C LEU A 215 -8.41 -10.64 12.86
N LEU A 216 -8.54 -11.97 12.91
CA LEU A 216 -7.87 -12.85 11.93
C LEU A 216 -8.45 -12.66 10.53
N GLY A 217 -9.74 -12.55 10.38
CA GLY A 217 -10.36 -12.25 9.08
C GLY A 217 -9.90 -10.91 8.50
N ILE A 218 -9.78 -9.89 9.35
CA ILE A 218 -9.23 -8.58 8.96
C ILE A 218 -7.76 -8.72 8.55
N ALA A 219 -6.95 -9.48 9.29
CA ALA A 219 -5.54 -9.71 8.96
C ALA A 219 -5.38 -10.44 7.62
N ASP A 220 -6.23 -11.43 7.33
CA ASP A 220 -6.21 -12.14 6.04
C ASP A 220 -6.56 -11.20 4.87
N GLN A 221 -7.57 -10.33 5.02
CA GLN A 221 -7.91 -9.34 3.99
C GLN A 221 -6.80 -8.30 3.82
N ALA A 222 -6.17 -7.88 4.92
CA ALA A 222 -5.04 -6.98 4.89
C ALA A 222 -3.83 -7.57 4.16
N LEU A 223 -3.50 -8.84 4.44
CA LEU A 223 -2.42 -9.56 3.76
C LEU A 223 -2.64 -9.58 2.25
N LEU A 224 -3.84 -9.96 1.81
CA LEU A 224 -4.18 -9.98 0.38
C LEU A 224 -4.06 -8.60 -0.27
N ALA A 225 -4.50 -7.54 0.41
CA ALA A 225 -4.43 -6.18 -0.11
C ALA A 225 -2.98 -5.65 -0.19
N LEU A 226 -2.17 -5.92 0.84
CA LEU A 226 -0.76 -5.54 0.88
C LEU A 226 0.04 -6.28 -0.19
N ASP A 227 -0.16 -7.60 -0.33
CA ASP A 227 0.51 -8.39 -1.36
C ASP A 227 0.15 -7.94 -2.76
N ASN A 228 -1.15 -7.74 -3.03
CA ASN A 228 -1.59 -7.25 -4.34
C ASN A 228 -0.95 -5.89 -4.67
N ARG A 229 -0.88 -4.99 -3.68
CA ARG A 229 -0.25 -3.68 -3.90
C ARG A 229 1.24 -3.80 -4.17
N SER A 230 1.96 -4.60 -3.38
CA SER A 230 3.39 -4.86 -3.58
C SER A 230 3.68 -5.45 -4.97
N LEU A 231 2.88 -6.44 -5.40
CA LEU A 231 3.02 -7.03 -6.73
C LEU A 231 2.77 -6.02 -7.86
N VAL A 232 1.81 -5.11 -7.69
CA VAL A 232 1.56 -4.04 -8.67
C VAL A 232 2.75 -3.08 -8.72
N ASP A 233 3.29 -2.67 -7.56
CA ASP A 233 4.44 -1.78 -7.48
C ASP A 233 5.69 -2.43 -8.10
N GLU A 234 5.97 -3.71 -7.80
CA GLU A 234 7.07 -4.48 -8.43
C GLU A 234 6.91 -4.61 -9.95
N LEU A 235 5.68 -4.86 -10.41
CA LEU A 235 5.41 -4.94 -11.85
C LEU A 235 5.64 -3.60 -12.55
N GLU A 236 5.18 -2.50 -11.93
CA GLU A 236 5.40 -1.15 -12.45
C GLU A 236 6.89 -0.82 -12.49
N GLU A 237 7.64 -1.15 -11.45
CA GLU A 237 9.10 -0.93 -11.37
C GLU A 237 9.85 -1.74 -12.42
N SER A 238 9.52 -3.02 -12.54
CA SER A 238 10.10 -3.92 -13.56
C SER A 238 9.79 -3.44 -14.98
N PHE A 239 8.55 -2.96 -15.22
CA PHE A 239 8.16 -2.39 -16.50
C PHE A 239 8.99 -1.14 -16.82
N LEU A 240 9.12 -0.21 -15.88
CA LEU A 240 9.90 1.02 -16.06
C LEU A 240 11.40 0.71 -16.27
N ALA A 241 11.95 -0.27 -15.55
CA ALA A 241 13.32 -0.71 -15.74
C ALA A 241 13.54 -1.30 -17.15
N THR A 242 12.58 -2.08 -17.64
CA THR A 242 12.61 -2.63 -19.01
C THR A 242 12.54 -1.51 -20.05
N MET A 243 11.66 -0.55 -19.87
CA MET A 243 11.55 0.60 -20.79
C MET A 243 12.83 1.45 -20.81
N ARG A 244 13.40 1.73 -19.63
CA ARG A 244 14.73 2.42 -19.53
C ARG A 244 15.83 1.64 -20.23
N SER A 245 15.88 0.33 -20.05
CA SER A 245 16.88 -0.52 -20.72
C SER A 245 16.73 -0.51 -22.23
N LEU A 246 15.51 -0.50 -22.75
CA LEU A 246 15.25 -0.39 -24.20
C LEU A 246 15.62 1.00 -24.72
N ALA A 247 15.31 2.09 -24.00
CA ALA A 247 15.72 3.44 -24.34
C ALA A 247 17.24 3.57 -24.40
N ASN A 248 17.95 3.07 -23.36
CA ASN A 248 19.41 3.06 -23.32
C ASN A 248 20.02 2.23 -24.46
N ALA A 249 19.42 1.11 -24.84
CA ALA A 249 19.88 0.31 -25.99
C ALA A 249 19.76 1.06 -27.33
N LEU A 250 18.75 1.93 -27.45
CA LEU A 250 18.59 2.82 -28.61
C LEU A 250 19.63 3.95 -28.62
N GLU A 251 19.84 4.59 -27.46
CA GLU A 251 20.84 5.64 -27.30
C GLU A 251 22.28 5.13 -27.52
N THR A 252 22.59 3.89 -27.13
CA THR A 252 23.89 3.28 -27.39
C THR A 252 24.19 3.16 -28.89
N LYS A 253 23.16 3.12 -29.74
CA LYS A 253 23.28 3.13 -31.19
C LYS A 253 23.58 4.54 -31.75
N ASP A 254 23.19 5.59 -31.02
CA ASP A 254 23.41 7.02 -31.33
C ASP A 254 24.73 7.58 -30.76
N GLU A 255 25.68 6.71 -30.29
CA GLU A 255 26.94 7.10 -29.63
C GLU A 255 26.76 7.87 -28.29
N TYR A 256 25.57 7.88 -27.70
CA TYR A 256 25.34 8.40 -26.35
C TYR A 256 25.66 7.33 -25.30
N THR A 257 26.43 7.71 -24.31
CA THR A 257 26.68 6.81 -23.16
C THR A 257 25.45 6.73 -22.27
N GLY A 258 25.16 5.54 -21.71
CA GLY A 258 23.97 5.31 -20.85
C GLY A 258 23.87 6.23 -19.61
N ASP A 259 24.88 7.06 -19.35
CA ASP A 259 24.89 8.07 -18.30
C ASP A 259 24.01 9.29 -18.64
N HIS A 260 23.70 9.51 -19.92
CA HIS A 260 22.88 10.68 -20.37
C HIS A 260 21.45 10.62 -19.85
N ALA A 261 20.74 9.52 -20.09
CA ALA A 261 19.35 9.38 -19.67
C ALA A 261 19.20 9.51 -18.16
N GLN A 262 20.12 8.94 -17.39
CA GLN A 262 20.06 8.99 -15.93
C GLN A 262 20.31 10.38 -15.37
N ALA A 263 21.25 11.12 -15.95
CA ALA A 263 21.53 12.51 -15.59
C ALA A 263 20.34 13.43 -15.90
N LEU A 264 19.72 13.25 -17.08
CA LEU A 264 18.53 14.00 -17.49
C LEU A 264 17.34 13.73 -16.55
N VAL A 265 17.08 12.47 -16.23
CA VAL A 265 16.00 12.10 -15.27
C VAL A 265 16.21 12.78 -13.93
N GLY A 266 17.41 12.66 -13.33
CA GLY A 266 17.69 13.26 -12.03
C GLY A 266 17.54 14.78 -12.03
N MET A 267 17.97 15.43 -13.10
CA MET A 267 17.85 16.88 -13.27
C MET A 267 16.39 17.32 -13.42
N ALA A 268 15.63 16.65 -14.26
CA ALA A 268 14.23 16.96 -14.51
C ALA A 268 13.36 16.74 -13.27
N GLU A 269 13.61 15.67 -12.50
CA GLU A 269 12.93 15.41 -11.24
C GLU A 269 13.24 16.46 -10.18
N GLU A 270 14.51 16.93 -10.09
CA GLU A 270 14.87 17.97 -9.14
C GLU A 270 14.24 19.32 -9.48
N VAL A 271 14.20 19.68 -10.77
CA VAL A 271 13.49 20.88 -11.24
C VAL A 271 11.99 20.77 -10.94
N ALA A 272 11.36 19.61 -11.24
CA ALA A 272 9.96 19.37 -10.97
C ALA A 272 9.62 19.45 -9.48
N ARG A 273 10.50 18.93 -8.61
CA ARG A 273 10.33 18.98 -7.16
C ARG A 273 10.39 20.41 -6.63
N ARG A 274 11.32 21.23 -7.12
CA ARG A 274 11.40 22.65 -6.73
C ARG A 274 10.26 23.50 -7.29
N LEU A 275 9.65 23.06 -8.37
CA LEU A 275 8.42 23.66 -8.90
C LEU A 275 7.15 23.14 -8.20
N GLU A 276 7.31 22.33 -7.12
CA GLU A 276 6.23 21.81 -6.27
C GLU A 276 5.22 20.91 -7.01
N LEU A 277 5.67 20.14 -8.00
CA LEU A 277 4.83 19.14 -8.64
C LEU A 277 4.48 18.03 -7.64
N GLY A 278 3.20 17.61 -7.62
CA GLY A 278 2.77 16.48 -6.81
C GLY A 278 3.35 15.15 -7.32
N ASP A 279 3.32 14.11 -6.46
CA ASP A 279 4.00 12.83 -6.68
C ASP A 279 3.72 12.18 -8.05
N ILE A 280 2.45 12.21 -8.49
CA ILE A 280 2.06 11.64 -9.80
C ILE A 280 2.72 12.40 -10.96
N ALA A 281 2.70 13.73 -10.90
CA ALA A 281 3.30 14.56 -11.95
C ALA A 281 4.83 14.44 -11.93
N LEU A 282 5.45 14.34 -10.76
CA LEU A 282 6.88 14.10 -10.59
C LEU A 282 7.30 12.77 -11.23
N ARG A 283 6.55 11.69 -10.95
CA ARG A 283 6.74 10.39 -11.60
C ARG A 283 6.64 10.48 -13.13
N ASP A 284 5.59 11.14 -13.63
CA ASP A 284 5.39 11.29 -15.07
C ASP A 284 6.53 12.05 -15.75
N VAL A 285 7.10 13.06 -15.09
CA VAL A 285 8.31 13.77 -15.56
C VAL A 285 9.51 12.85 -15.63
N GLY A 286 9.79 12.06 -14.58
CA GLY A 286 10.91 11.12 -14.57
C GLY A 286 10.79 10.05 -15.67
N VAL A 287 9.60 9.47 -15.84
CA VAL A 287 9.31 8.52 -16.92
C VAL A 287 9.45 9.16 -18.31
N ALA A 288 8.91 10.35 -18.49
CA ALA A 288 9.00 11.06 -19.76
C ALA A 288 10.44 11.47 -20.11
N ALA A 289 11.22 11.90 -19.14
CA ALA A 289 12.64 12.20 -19.33
C ALA A 289 13.43 10.94 -19.78
N ALA A 290 13.12 9.77 -19.19
CA ALA A 290 13.75 8.52 -19.60
C ALA A 290 13.35 8.05 -21.00
N LEU A 291 12.15 8.39 -21.47
CA LEU A 291 11.56 7.86 -22.71
C LEU A 291 11.37 8.93 -23.80
N HIS A 292 11.82 10.17 -23.60
CA HIS A 292 11.56 11.29 -24.52
C HIS A 292 11.98 10.99 -25.95
N ASP A 293 13.04 10.25 -26.12
CA ASP A 293 13.65 9.85 -27.40
C ASP A 293 13.25 8.45 -27.89
N VAL A 294 12.38 7.69 -27.16
CA VAL A 294 12.03 6.31 -27.53
C VAL A 294 11.44 6.19 -28.94
N GLY A 295 10.84 7.25 -29.46
CA GLY A 295 10.29 7.29 -30.82
C GLY A 295 11.34 7.30 -31.93
N LYS A 296 12.61 7.51 -31.63
CA LYS A 296 13.72 7.39 -32.58
C LYS A 296 13.87 5.97 -33.15
N ILE A 297 13.32 4.96 -32.47
CA ILE A 297 13.21 3.59 -33.00
C ILE A 297 12.47 3.51 -34.34
N GLY A 298 11.55 4.44 -34.58
CA GLY A 298 10.78 4.54 -35.81
C GLY A 298 11.42 5.43 -36.88
N ILE A 299 12.59 6.00 -36.61
CA ILE A 299 13.33 6.84 -37.57
C ILE A 299 14.30 5.93 -38.38
N PRO A 300 14.35 6.05 -39.70
CA PRO A 300 15.29 5.28 -40.51
C PRO A 300 16.75 5.49 -40.10
N ALA A 301 17.53 4.41 -39.99
CA ALA A 301 18.95 4.46 -39.62
C ALA A 301 19.77 5.35 -40.55
N THR A 302 19.40 5.47 -41.82
CA THR A 302 20.05 6.37 -42.80
C THR A 302 19.92 7.87 -42.45
N ILE A 303 18.95 8.24 -41.62
CA ILE A 303 18.75 9.60 -41.10
C ILE A 303 19.38 9.71 -39.72
N LEU A 304 19.14 8.72 -38.86
CA LEU A 304 19.60 8.72 -37.46
C LEU A 304 21.15 8.70 -37.39
N ASP A 305 21.79 7.77 -38.16
CA ASP A 305 23.24 7.55 -38.13
C ASP A 305 23.97 8.37 -39.23
N LYS A 306 23.35 9.44 -39.76
CA LYS A 306 23.94 10.22 -40.86
C LYS A 306 25.18 11.00 -40.38
N PRO A 307 26.35 10.79 -40.99
CA PRO A 307 27.54 11.58 -40.67
C PRO A 307 27.44 12.98 -41.30
N GLY A 308 26.80 13.92 -40.62
CA GLY A 308 26.65 15.30 -41.06
C GLY A 308 25.26 15.88 -40.82
N PRO A 309 25.03 17.13 -41.20
CA PRO A 309 23.75 17.79 -40.96
C PRO A 309 22.59 17.14 -41.76
N LEU A 310 21.42 17.09 -41.15
CA LEU A 310 20.21 16.64 -41.83
C LEU A 310 19.72 17.69 -42.86
N THR A 311 19.20 17.23 -43.97
CA THR A 311 18.47 18.07 -44.91
C THR A 311 17.10 18.45 -44.38
N ASP A 312 16.42 19.41 -44.99
CA ASP A 312 15.08 19.84 -44.59
C ASP A 312 14.07 18.66 -44.63
N ASP A 313 14.14 17.81 -45.66
CA ASP A 313 13.28 16.62 -45.77
C ASP A 313 13.57 15.59 -44.67
N GLU A 314 14.85 15.40 -44.34
CA GLU A 314 15.24 14.51 -43.24
C GLU A 314 14.80 15.06 -41.86
N TRP A 315 14.87 16.39 -41.70
CA TRP A 315 14.32 17.03 -40.49
C TRP A 315 12.82 16.85 -40.38
N VAL A 316 12.04 16.85 -41.45
CA VAL A 316 10.61 16.53 -41.41
C VAL A 316 10.38 15.11 -40.85
N VAL A 317 11.22 14.15 -41.23
CA VAL A 317 11.15 12.77 -40.67
C VAL A 317 11.59 12.74 -39.23
N MET A 318 12.71 13.36 -38.86
CA MET A 318 13.26 13.39 -37.50
C MET A 318 12.26 13.99 -36.49
N ARG A 319 11.60 15.09 -36.85
CA ARG A 319 10.58 15.77 -36.03
C ARG A 319 9.35 14.92 -35.69
N ARG A 320 9.23 13.73 -36.26
CA ARG A 320 8.12 12.81 -35.97
C ARG A 320 8.38 11.90 -34.76
N HIS A 321 9.63 11.87 -34.22
CA HIS A 321 9.92 10.96 -33.11
C HIS A 321 9.06 11.21 -31.85
N PRO A 322 8.63 12.44 -31.47
CA PRO A 322 7.74 12.60 -30.32
C PRO A 322 6.37 11.94 -30.52
N GLU A 323 5.83 12.02 -31.75
CA GLU A 323 4.58 11.37 -32.10
C GLU A 323 4.72 9.83 -32.12
N LEU A 324 5.85 9.33 -32.64
CA LEU A 324 6.15 7.89 -32.63
C LEU A 324 6.35 7.37 -31.21
N GLY A 325 7.06 8.13 -30.37
CA GLY A 325 7.22 7.82 -28.94
C GLY A 325 5.87 7.76 -28.22
N ALA A 326 5.03 8.76 -28.41
CA ALA A 326 3.69 8.77 -27.84
C ALA A 326 2.84 7.56 -28.29
N ARG A 327 2.97 7.11 -29.56
CA ARG A 327 2.31 5.90 -30.08
C ARG A 327 2.83 4.61 -29.45
N ILE A 328 4.14 4.52 -29.20
CA ILE A 328 4.74 3.37 -28.50
C ILE A 328 4.19 3.26 -27.09
N MET A 329 3.98 4.39 -26.40
CA MET A 329 3.48 4.45 -25.04
C MET A 329 1.95 4.28 -24.92
N GLU A 330 1.19 4.45 -26.02
CA GLU A 330 -0.27 4.45 -26.04
C GLU A 330 -0.92 3.20 -25.45
N PRO A 331 -0.41 1.95 -25.69
CA PRO A 331 -1.02 0.73 -25.15
C PRO A 331 -0.95 0.62 -23.63
N VAL A 332 -0.20 1.49 -22.94
CA VAL A 332 0.04 1.41 -21.49
C VAL A 332 -0.66 2.55 -20.77
N PRO A 333 -1.84 2.32 -20.16
CA PRO A 333 -2.62 3.38 -19.49
C PRO A 333 -1.85 4.12 -18.40
N ALA A 334 -0.98 3.42 -17.65
CA ALA A 334 -0.15 4.01 -16.61
C ALA A 334 0.85 5.06 -17.11
N LEU A 335 1.14 5.11 -18.41
CA LEU A 335 2.03 6.08 -19.05
C LEU A 335 1.29 7.28 -19.67
N ALA A 336 -0.02 7.42 -19.46
CA ALA A 336 -0.80 8.48 -20.12
C ALA A 336 -0.28 9.89 -19.84
N GLY A 337 0.13 10.19 -18.59
CA GLY A 337 0.74 11.46 -18.20
C GLY A 337 2.10 11.67 -18.88
N ALA A 338 3.00 10.71 -18.74
CA ALA A 338 4.31 10.75 -19.38
C ALA A 338 4.24 10.83 -20.91
N ARG A 339 3.28 10.13 -21.54
CA ARG A 339 3.02 10.19 -22.98
C ARG A 339 2.68 11.61 -23.45
N SER A 340 1.87 12.34 -22.68
CA SER A 340 1.52 13.72 -23.01
C SER A 340 2.73 14.64 -22.97
N ILE A 341 3.65 14.39 -22.05
CA ILE A 341 4.90 15.11 -21.90
C ILE A 341 5.85 14.79 -23.07
N VAL A 342 6.06 13.50 -23.40
CA VAL A 342 6.92 13.06 -24.52
C VAL A 342 6.42 13.64 -25.84
N LEU A 343 5.12 13.68 -26.06
CA LEU A 343 4.55 14.27 -27.28
C LEU A 343 4.87 15.76 -27.45
N ALA A 344 5.09 16.48 -26.35
CA ALA A 344 5.30 17.92 -26.33
C ALA A 344 6.75 18.34 -25.94
N CYS A 345 7.67 17.38 -25.78
CA CYS A 345 9.02 17.68 -25.24
C CYS A 345 9.90 18.55 -26.15
N HIS A 346 9.49 18.79 -27.40
CA HIS A 346 10.16 19.68 -28.34
C HIS A 346 9.32 20.91 -28.74
N GLU A 347 8.23 21.17 -28.00
CA GLU A 347 7.50 22.42 -28.14
C GLU A 347 8.26 23.57 -27.48
N HIS A 348 8.34 24.71 -28.16
CA HIS A 348 9.00 25.90 -27.64
C HIS A 348 7.99 26.83 -26.98
N TRP A 349 8.43 27.55 -25.96
CA TRP A 349 7.59 28.47 -25.19
C TRP A 349 6.84 29.49 -26.08
N ASP A 350 7.46 29.94 -27.17
CA ASP A 350 6.87 30.90 -28.13
C ASP A 350 6.02 30.26 -29.25
N GLY A 351 5.84 28.93 -29.25
CA GLY A 351 5.09 28.19 -30.25
C GLY A 351 5.87 27.86 -31.51
N SER A 352 7.15 28.15 -31.59
CA SER A 352 7.99 27.82 -32.76
C SER A 352 8.47 26.35 -32.76
N GLY A 353 8.10 25.56 -31.75
CA GLY A 353 8.47 24.16 -31.60
C GLY A 353 7.64 23.20 -32.45
N TYR A 354 7.78 21.90 -32.13
CA TYR A 354 7.07 20.82 -32.82
C TYR A 354 6.64 19.72 -31.85
N PRO A 355 5.69 18.83 -32.17
CA PRO A 355 5.02 18.64 -33.49
C PRO A 355 3.75 19.49 -33.69
N ARG A 356 3.21 20.13 -32.64
CA ARG A 356 1.88 20.78 -32.65
C ARG A 356 1.94 22.31 -32.69
N GLY A 357 3.09 22.90 -32.38
CA GLY A 357 3.26 24.34 -32.24
C GLY A 357 2.52 24.91 -31.03
N LEU A 358 2.47 24.15 -29.91
CA LEU A 358 1.90 24.62 -28.66
C LEU A 358 2.76 25.75 -28.08
N ALA A 359 2.13 26.71 -27.37
CA ALA A 359 2.80 27.86 -26.82
C ALA A 359 2.42 28.10 -25.36
N GLY A 360 3.35 28.61 -24.55
CA GLY A 360 3.10 29.01 -23.18
C GLY A 360 2.55 27.88 -22.32
N ASP A 361 1.47 28.14 -21.61
CA ASP A 361 0.84 27.20 -20.67
C ASP A 361 0.09 26.03 -21.34
N ASP A 362 -0.13 26.08 -22.65
CA ASP A 362 -0.68 24.94 -23.38
C ASP A 362 0.31 23.78 -23.49
N ILE A 363 1.62 24.04 -23.28
CA ILE A 363 2.66 23.02 -23.21
C ILE A 363 2.64 22.41 -21.81
N PRO A 364 2.52 21.08 -21.64
CA PRO A 364 2.63 20.44 -20.33
C PRO A 364 3.90 20.87 -19.57
N LEU A 365 3.81 21.20 -18.29
CA LEU A 365 4.96 21.70 -17.51
C LEU A 365 6.14 20.72 -17.55
N GLY A 366 5.87 19.40 -17.47
CA GLY A 366 6.91 18.37 -17.60
C GLY A 366 7.67 18.45 -18.93
N ALA A 367 7.00 18.79 -20.04
CA ALA A 367 7.64 18.95 -21.35
C ALA A 367 8.56 20.17 -21.37
N ARG A 368 8.10 21.29 -20.79
CA ARG A 368 8.92 22.51 -20.63
C ARG A 368 10.19 22.27 -19.80
N ILE A 369 10.06 21.44 -18.74
CA ILE A 369 11.18 21.02 -17.88
C ILE A 369 12.17 20.18 -18.70
N ILE A 370 11.68 19.12 -19.38
CA ILE A 370 12.54 18.21 -20.15
C ILE A 370 13.30 18.97 -21.25
N LEU A 371 12.62 19.84 -22.00
CA LEU A 371 13.27 20.63 -23.06
C LEU A 371 14.45 21.45 -22.52
N ALA A 372 14.29 22.12 -21.38
CA ALA A 372 15.36 22.93 -20.79
C ALA A 372 16.50 22.06 -20.25
N CYS A 373 16.18 20.96 -19.57
CA CYS A 373 17.17 20.03 -19.03
C CYS A 373 17.95 19.30 -20.12
N ASP A 374 17.27 18.83 -21.17
CA ASP A 374 17.91 18.18 -22.32
C ASP A 374 18.84 19.16 -23.07
N ALA A 375 18.37 20.38 -23.34
CA ALA A 375 19.22 21.42 -23.93
C ALA A 375 20.46 21.72 -23.10
N PHE A 376 20.32 21.86 -21.77
CA PHE A 376 21.46 22.07 -20.88
C PHE A 376 22.44 20.89 -20.91
N HIS A 377 21.94 19.68 -20.77
CA HIS A 377 22.76 18.46 -20.80
C HIS A 377 23.46 18.31 -22.17
N ALA A 378 22.73 18.54 -23.25
CA ALA A 378 23.28 18.52 -24.60
C ALA A 378 24.39 19.55 -24.80
N MET A 379 24.33 20.73 -24.17
CA MET A 379 25.37 21.75 -24.22
C MET A 379 26.62 21.41 -23.40
N THR A 380 26.44 20.74 -22.26
CA THR A 380 27.49 20.48 -21.26
C THR A 380 28.13 19.10 -21.37
N THR A 381 27.73 18.28 -22.34
CA THR A 381 28.32 16.95 -22.62
C THR A 381 29.08 16.94 -23.93
N ASP A 382 30.22 16.25 -23.96
CA ASP A 382 31.00 16.04 -25.18
C ASP A 382 30.20 15.22 -26.21
N ARG A 383 30.19 15.66 -27.44
CA ARG A 383 29.63 14.95 -28.59
C ARG A 383 30.72 14.68 -29.62
N VAL A 384 30.55 13.64 -30.42
CA VAL A 384 31.55 13.23 -31.44
C VAL A 384 32.05 14.40 -32.29
N TYR A 385 31.16 15.35 -32.56
CA TYR A 385 31.47 16.51 -33.41
C TYR A 385 31.54 17.86 -32.65
N ARG A 386 31.38 17.87 -31.30
CA ARG A 386 31.39 19.10 -30.53
C ARG A 386 31.84 18.85 -29.08
N GLN A 387 32.81 19.61 -28.62
CA GLN A 387 33.24 19.63 -27.22
C GLN A 387 32.14 20.26 -26.33
N ALA A 388 32.09 19.82 -25.08
CA ALA A 388 31.23 20.37 -24.06
C ALA A 388 31.47 21.87 -23.87
N MET A 389 30.38 22.62 -23.73
CA MET A 389 30.46 24.02 -23.34
C MET A 389 30.70 24.13 -21.83
N PRO A 390 31.45 25.16 -21.37
CA PRO A 390 31.47 25.46 -19.93
C PRO A 390 30.06 25.70 -19.39
N VAL A 391 29.78 25.23 -18.17
CA VAL A 391 28.46 25.36 -17.52
C VAL A 391 27.96 26.81 -17.52
N THR A 392 28.88 27.77 -17.29
CA THR A 392 28.58 29.22 -17.34
C THR A 392 28.08 29.70 -18.71
N ALA A 393 28.63 29.16 -19.80
CA ALA A 393 28.19 29.46 -21.15
C ALA A 393 26.81 28.85 -21.45
N ALA A 394 26.58 27.60 -21.01
CA ALA A 394 25.27 26.95 -21.15
C ALA A 394 24.18 27.69 -20.37
N ILE A 395 24.48 28.18 -19.16
CA ILE A 395 23.56 29.03 -18.38
C ILE A 395 23.22 30.33 -19.13
N THR A 396 24.21 30.96 -19.77
CA THR A 396 23.95 32.17 -20.54
C THR A 396 23.02 31.88 -21.72
N GLU A 397 23.28 30.80 -22.45
CA GLU A 397 22.45 30.38 -23.58
C GLU A 397 20.99 30.10 -23.14
N LEU A 398 20.77 29.37 -22.04
CA LEU A 398 19.44 29.14 -21.49
C LEU A 398 18.70 30.45 -21.17
N ARG A 399 19.40 31.43 -20.58
CA ARG A 399 18.83 32.75 -20.26
C ARG A 399 18.50 33.57 -21.49
N ASP A 400 19.35 33.54 -22.50
CA ASP A 400 19.14 34.28 -23.76
C ASP A 400 17.94 33.77 -24.56
N PHE A 401 17.60 32.47 -24.38
CA PHE A 401 16.43 31.85 -25.00
C PHE A 401 15.22 31.71 -24.06
N ALA A 402 15.31 32.21 -22.82
CA ALA A 402 14.17 32.28 -21.92
C ALA A 402 13.07 33.21 -22.48
N GLY A 403 11.83 32.76 -22.44
CA GLY A 403 10.68 33.46 -23.07
C GLY A 403 10.52 33.22 -24.58
N ARG A 404 11.45 32.46 -25.18
CA ARG A 404 11.38 32.02 -26.60
C ARG A 404 11.31 30.49 -26.66
N HIS A 405 12.41 29.81 -26.49
CA HIS A 405 12.42 28.35 -26.48
C HIS A 405 12.01 27.80 -25.12
N PHE A 406 12.49 28.41 -24.04
CA PHE A 406 12.31 27.90 -22.68
C PHE A 406 11.37 28.79 -21.87
N GLU A 407 10.60 28.16 -20.95
CA GLU A 407 9.86 28.89 -19.93
C GLU A 407 10.82 29.59 -18.97
N PRO A 408 10.72 30.91 -18.74
CA PRO A 408 11.63 31.65 -17.86
C PRO A 408 11.74 31.07 -16.46
N ARG A 409 10.62 30.67 -15.85
CA ARG A 409 10.54 30.11 -14.51
C ARG A 409 11.27 28.76 -14.40
N VAL A 410 11.19 27.92 -15.43
CA VAL A 410 11.94 26.64 -15.48
C VAL A 410 13.44 26.92 -15.60
N VAL A 411 13.84 27.89 -16.42
CA VAL A 411 15.25 28.30 -16.57
C VAL A 411 15.81 28.80 -15.24
N ASP A 412 15.07 29.65 -14.51
CA ASP A 412 15.53 30.18 -13.23
C ASP A 412 15.81 29.06 -12.23
N VAL A 413 14.89 28.10 -12.10
CA VAL A 413 15.06 26.95 -11.19
C VAL A 413 16.22 26.04 -11.64
N LEU A 414 16.33 25.74 -12.93
CA LEU A 414 17.41 24.91 -13.45
C LEU A 414 18.77 25.57 -13.21
N VAL A 415 18.90 26.89 -13.46
CA VAL A 415 20.15 27.62 -13.22
C VAL A 415 20.54 27.64 -11.75
N GLU A 416 19.60 27.74 -10.83
CA GLU A 416 19.89 27.62 -9.38
C GLU A 416 20.44 26.24 -9.02
N ILE A 417 19.91 25.16 -9.61
CA ILE A 417 20.36 23.80 -9.35
C ILE A 417 21.80 23.60 -9.85
N VAL A 418 22.03 23.95 -11.11
CA VAL A 418 23.34 23.68 -11.75
C VAL A 418 24.42 24.66 -11.31
N GLY A 419 24.05 25.88 -10.90
CA GLY A 419 24.96 26.90 -10.38
C GLY A 419 25.48 26.60 -8.97
N ASN A 420 24.67 25.95 -8.13
CA ASN A 420 25.04 25.59 -6.75
C ASN A 420 25.79 24.24 -6.66
N GLY A 421 25.79 23.43 -7.72
CA GLY A 421 26.41 22.10 -7.76
C GLY A 421 27.87 22.05 -8.25
N HIS A 422 28.47 23.16 -8.69
CA HIS A 422 29.85 23.24 -9.06
C HIS A 422 30.56 24.26 -8.15
N PRO A 423 31.36 23.81 -7.16
CA PRO A 423 32.46 24.62 -6.64
C PRO A 423 33.48 24.72 -7.78
N GLY A 424 33.80 25.96 -8.21
CA GLY A 424 34.70 26.32 -9.27
C GLY A 424 36.10 25.77 -9.14
#